data_dbe8874ffc85669053a0563c68a388d1
#
_entry.id   dbe8874ffc85669053a0563c68a388d1
#
_cell.length_a   1.000
_cell.length_b   1.000
_cell.length_c   1.000
_cell.angle_alpha   90.00
_cell.angle_beta   90.00
_cell.angle_gamma   90.00
#
_symmetry.space_group_name_H-M   'P 1'
#
loop_
_entity.id
_entity.type
_entity.pdbx_description
1 polymer ?
#
loop_
_entity_poly.entity_id
_entity_poly.type
_entity_poly.pdbx_seq_one_letter_code
_entity_poly.pdbx_strand_id
1 'polypeptide(L)'
;KFLIQDFIPGDDNYMHILTCYVDQDSKVRFMSFGHTILEDHGDAAIGNPVAIINQVDREVMDKSIRFLEETGYTGFANFDIKYDERDGKYRYFEINTRLGRSNFYITGSGFNAVKWIVDDLIYHKEFDDEIVIADNENLYTVVPKSIVLAYCGTPELKEQVQRLYREGKVSNPIDYKGERNIIHKLYVKYFMH
;
A
#
# COMPACT_ATOMS: atom_id res chain seq x y z
N LYS A 1 19.03 22.64 3.54
CA LYS A 1 19.21 21.90 2.27
C LYS A 1 17.84 21.68 1.67
N PHE A 2 17.69 21.89 0.37
CA PHE A 2 16.48 21.62 -0.39
C PHE A 2 16.75 20.50 -1.38
N LEU A 3 15.75 19.62 -1.62
CA LEU A 3 15.73 18.68 -2.72
C LEU A 3 14.89 19.31 -3.84
N ILE A 4 15.44 19.32 -5.05
CA ILE A 4 14.75 19.77 -6.26
C ILE A 4 14.58 18.55 -7.14
N GLN A 5 13.34 18.25 -7.53
CA GLN A 5 13.00 17.13 -8.42
C GLN A 5 12.03 17.60 -9.50
N ASP A 6 12.01 16.85 -10.60
CA ASP A 6 11.02 17.06 -11.66
C ASP A 6 9.60 16.80 -11.13
N PHE A 7 8.68 17.67 -11.51
CA PHE A 7 7.27 17.45 -11.22
C PHE A 7 6.68 16.40 -12.17
N ILE A 8 6.06 15.36 -11.61
CA ILE A 8 5.34 14.33 -12.35
C ILE A 8 3.85 14.70 -12.31
N PRO A 9 3.22 15.03 -13.47
CA PRO A 9 1.81 15.39 -13.52
C PRO A 9 0.89 14.24 -13.12
N GLY A 10 -0.40 14.55 -12.95
CA GLY A 10 -1.41 13.58 -12.52
C GLY A 10 -1.84 13.78 -11.07
N ASP A 11 -3.05 13.35 -10.76
CA ASP A 11 -3.66 13.38 -9.43
C ASP A 11 -3.29 12.13 -8.60
N ASP A 12 -4.04 11.87 -7.53
CA ASP A 12 -3.81 10.73 -6.62
C ASP A 12 -3.93 9.38 -7.33
N ASN A 13 -4.75 9.28 -8.39
CA ASN A 13 -4.93 8.04 -9.14
C ASN A 13 -3.69 7.60 -9.93
N TYR A 14 -2.69 8.46 -10.03
CA TYR A 14 -1.38 8.10 -10.61
C TYR A 14 -0.39 7.61 -9.56
N MET A 15 -0.75 7.73 -8.27
CA MET A 15 0.11 7.33 -7.16
C MET A 15 0.01 5.83 -6.90
N HIS A 16 1.16 5.24 -6.57
CA HIS A 16 1.29 3.83 -6.23
C HIS A 16 2.24 3.67 -5.05
N ILE A 17 2.05 2.59 -4.33
CA ILE A 17 2.89 2.22 -3.20
C ILE A 17 3.38 0.79 -3.40
N LEU A 18 4.66 0.53 -3.15
CA LEU A 18 5.21 -0.82 -3.13
C LEU A 18 5.89 -1.07 -1.80
N THR A 19 5.43 -2.06 -1.07
CA THR A 19 6.06 -2.50 0.17
C THR A 19 6.76 -3.83 -0.04
N CYS A 20 8.05 -3.89 0.32
CA CYS A 20 8.87 -5.09 0.25
C CYS A 20 9.40 -5.46 1.63
N TYR A 21 9.64 -6.75 1.87
CA TYR A 21 10.49 -7.25 2.93
C TYR A 21 11.69 -7.96 2.33
N VAL A 22 12.88 -7.59 2.83
CA VAL A 22 14.18 -8.13 2.40
C VAL A 22 14.84 -8.75 3.62
N ASP A 23 15.26 -10.00 3.52
CA ASP A 23 15.88 -10.74 4.62
C ASP A 23 17.34 -10.30 4.90
N GLN A 24 17.98 -10.97 5.88
CA GLN A 24 19.35 -10.65 6.28
C GLN A 24 20.40 -11.02 5.22
N ASP A 25 20.05 -11.86 4.24
CA ASP A 25 20.89 -12.21 3.09
C ASP A 25 20.63 -11.28 1.88
N SER A 26 19.92 -10.17 2.09
CA SER A 26 19.56 -9.21 1.06
C SER A 26 18.71 -9.81 -0.07
N LYS A 27 17.84 -10.79 0.28
CA LYS A 27 16.89 -11.38 -0.64
C LYS A 27 15.49 -10.88 -0.38
N VAL A 28 14.80 -10.44 -1.44
CA VAL A 28 13.40 -10.03 -1.35
C VAL A 28 12.53 -11.28 -1.09
N ARG A 29 11.78 -11.27 0.01
CA ARG A 29 10.93 -12.39 0.42
C ARG A 29 9.44 -12.11 0.31
N PHE A 30 9.06 -10.83 0.34
CA PHE A 30 7.66 -10.43 0.27
C PHE A 30 7.51 -9.12 -0.49
N MET A 31 6.44 -9.01 -1.28
CA MET A 31 6.06 -7.78 -1.98
C MET A 31 4.56 -7.58 -1.98
N SER A 32 4.15 -6.33 -1.85
CA SER A 32 2.75 -5.90 -2.02
C SER A 32 2.74 -4.58 -2.77
N PHE A 33 2.05 -4.52 -3.89
CA PHE A 33 1.89 -3.33 -4.71
C PHE A 33 0.45 -2.83 -4.65
N GLY A 34 0.28 -1.53 -4.46
CA GLY A 34 -1.02 -0.90 -4.32
C GLY A 34 -1.17 0.31 -5.24
N HIS A 35 -2.33 0.42 -5.86
CA HIS A 35 -2.77 1.60 -6.59
C HIS A 35 -3.52 2.52 -5.63
N THR A 36 -3.03 3.73 -5.43
CA THR A 36 -3.68 4.75 -4.61
C THR A 36 -4.84 5.38 -5.39
N ILE A 37 -6.04 5.37 -4.79
CA ILE A 37 -7.21 6.04 -5.36
C ILE A 37 -7.34 7.45 -4.81
N LEU A 38 -6.99 7.60 -3.53
CA LEU A 38 -7.14 8.85 -2.81
C LEU A 38 -6.06 8.97 -1.73
N GLU A 39 -5.44 10.14 -1.66
CA GLU A 39 -4.58 10.58 -0.56
C GLU A 39 -5.33 11.51 0.40
N ASP A 40 -4.81 11.68 1.60
CA ASP A 40 -5.32 12.67 2.54
C ASP A 40 -4.87 14.06 2.10
N HIS A 41 -5.82 14.97 1.91
CA HIS A 41 -5.56 16.36 1.52
C HIS A 41 -5.59 17.32 2.72
N GLY A 42 -5.77 16.80 3.92
CA GLY A 42 -5.72 17.61 5.15
C GLY A 42 -4.29 17.98 5.54
N ASP A 43 -4.09 19.19 6.04
CA ASP A 43 -2.76 19.77 6.37
C ASP A 43 -1.89 18.86 7.25
N ALA A 44 -2.50 18.08 8.14
CA ALA A 44 -1.79 17.21 9.08
C ALA A 44 -1.36 15.84 8.50
N ALA A 45 -1.90 15.46 7.34
CA ALA A 45 -1.74 14.10 6.78
C ALA A 45 -1.61 14.06 5.25
N ILE A 46 -1.37 15.21 4.64
CA ILE A 46 -1.26 15.38 3.18
C ILE A 46 -0.30 14.35 2.58
N GLY A 47 -0.71 13.71 1.47
CA GLY A 47 0.07 12.71 0.76
C GLY A 47 0.05 11.31 1.40
N ASN A 48 -0.73 11.08 2.48
CA ASN A 48 -0.91 9.72 3.00
C ASN A 48 -2.07 9.02 2.29
N PRO A 49 -1.87 7.84 1.69
CA PRO A 49 -2.96 7.12 1.05
C PRO A 49 -4.07 6.74 2.04
N VAL A 50 -5.31 7.09 1.71
CA VAL A 50 -6.53 6.76 2.47
C VAL A 50 -7.44 5.78 1.74
N ALA A 51 -7.19 5.52 0.45
CA ALA A 51 -7.82 4.45 -0.30
C ALA A 51 -6.81 3.82 -1.28
N ILE A 52 -6.62 2.49 -1.19
CA ILE A 52 -5.64 1.72 -1.98
C ILE A 52 -6.29 0.42 -2.45
N ILE A 53 -6.10 0.06 -3.73
CA ILE A 53 -6.41 -1.29 -4.23
C ILE A 53 -5.11 -2.07 -4.44
N ASN A 54 -5.02 -3.28 -3.87
CA ASN A 54 -3.93 -4.19 -4.16
C ASN A 54 -3.97 -4.62 -5.62
N GLN A 55 -2.81 -4.64 -6.26
CA GLN A 55 -2.61 -5.12 -7.62
C GLN A 55 -1.22 -5.72 -7.80
N VAL A 56 -0.93 -6.24 -8.99
CA VAL A 56 0.39 -6.78 -9.33
C VAL A 56 0.90 -6.08 -10.58
N ASP A 57 2.10 -5.51 -10.50
CA ASP A 57 2.83 -5.01 -11.64
C ASP A 57 4.24 -5.63 -11.64
N ARG A 58 4.47 -6.58 -12.56
CA ARG A 58 5.72 -7.34 -12.60
C ARG A 58 6.91 -6.46 -12.98
N GLU A 59 6.74 -5.49 -13.85
CA GLU A 59 7.84 -4.59 -14.26
C GLU A 59 8.34 -3.77 -13.07
N VAL A 60 7.41 -3.19 -12.29
CA VAL A 60 7.74 -2.44 -11.07
C VAL A 60 8.41 -3.35 -10.05
N MET A 61 7.86 -4.54 -9.82
CA MET A 61 8.39 -5.49 -8.84
C MET A 61 9.80 -5.95 -9.22
N ASP A 62 10.05 -6.35 -10.46
CA ASP A 62 11.35 -6.85 -10.91
C ASP A 62 12.44 -5.77 -10.84
N LYS A 63 12.10 -4.51 -11.13
CA LYS A 63 13.03 -3.37 -10.95
C LYS A 63 13.38 -3.16 -9.48
N SER A 64 12.39 -3.27 -8.60
CA SER A 64 12.59 -3.07 -7.17
C SER A 64 13.38 -4.20 -6.53
N ILE A 65 13.16 -5.45 -6.95
CA ILE A 65 13.96 -6.62 -6.52
C ILE A 65 15.43 -6.36 -6.83
N ARG A 66 15.74 -6.06 -8.10
CA ARG A 66 17.12 -5.78 -8.51
C ARG A 66 17.75 -4.66 -7.70
N PHE A 67 17.05 -3.54 -7.53
CA PHE A 67 17.55 -2.42 -6.75
C PHE A 67 17.86 -2.80 -5.30
N LEU A 68 16.93 -3.50 -4.63
CA LEU A 68 17.08 -3.88 -3.23
C LEU A 68 18.23 -4.91 -3.03
N GLU A 69 18.30 -5.92 -3.88
CA GLU A 69 19.33 -6.96 -3.79
C GLU A 69 20.73 -6.43 -4.18
N GLU A 70 20.85 -5.65 -5.25
CA GLU A 70 22.12 -5.07 -5.68
C GLU A 70 22.69 -4.04 -4.69
N THR A 71 21.82 -3.38 -3.92
CA THR A 71 22.26 -2.43 -2.86
C THR A 71 22.58 -3.10 -1.53
N GLY A 72 22.35 -4.40 -1.39
CA GLY A 72 22.54 -5.13 -0.12
C GLY A 72 21.56 -4.67 0.96
N TYR A 73 20.35 -4.26 0.56
CA TYR A 73 19.34 -3.77 1.49
C TYR A 73 18.80 -4.91 2.38
N THR A 74 18.37 -4.57 3.61
CA THR A 74 17.69 -5.50 4.53
C THR A 74 16.55 -4.80 5.26
N GLY A 75 15.49 -5.56 5.59
CA GLY A 75 14.31 -5.06 6.29
C GLY A 75 13.20 -4.57 5.37
N PHE A 76 12.30 -3.72 5.90
CA PHE A 76 11.21 -3.17 5.12
C PHE A 76 11.63 -2.01 4.24
N ALA A 77 11.22 -2.04 2.98
CA ALA A 77 11.29 -0.94 2.03
C ALA A 77 9.88 -0.58 1.57
N ASN A 78 9.50 0.69 1.68
CA ASN A 78 8.24 1.20 1.19
C ASN A 78 8.52 2.31 0.17
N PHE A 79 8.26 2.02 -1.08
CA PHE A 79 8.47 2.95 -2.19
C PHE A 79 7.21 3.74 -2.47
N ASP A 80 7.37 5.04 -2.65
CA ASP A 80 6.36 5.92 -3.22
C ASP A 80 6.66 6.10 -4.71
N ILE A 81 5.68 5.76 -5.54
CA ILE A 81 5.83 5.61 -6.99
C ILE A 81 4.70 6.37 -7.67
N LYS A 82 5.00 7.07 -8.76
CA LYS A 82 3.99 7.73 -9.59
C LYS A 82 4.09 7.27 -11.03
N TYR A 83 2.95 6.96 -11.63
CA TYR A 83 2.87 6.68 -13.06
C TYR A 83 2.92 7.98 -13.85
N ASP A 84 3.83 8.08 -14.81
CA ASP A 84 4.01 9.24 -15.68
C ASP A 84 3.38 8.96 -17.04
N GLU A 85 2.20 9.54 -17.31
CA GLU A 85 1.49 9.35 -18.58
C GLU A 85 2.25 9.87 -19.80
N ARG A 86 3.20 10.78 -19.61
CA ARG A 86 3.95 11.39 -20.71
C ARG A 86 4.78 10.37 -21.50
N ASP A 87 5.23 9.31 -20.80
CA ASP A 87 6.05 8.25 -21.43
C ASP A 87 5.65 6.83 -20.97
N GLY A 88 4.58 6.70 -20.20
CA GLY A 88 4.03 5.43 -19.76
C GLY A 88 4.91 4.69 -18.76
N LYS A 89 5.66 5.41 -17.91
CA LYS A 89 6.62 4.80 -16.98
C LYS A 89 6.32 5.15 -15.53
N TYR A 90 6.65 4.22 -14.65
CA TYR A 90 6.66 4.46 -13.22
C TYR A 90 7.92 5.20 -12.78
N ARG A 91 7.75 6.23 -11.94
CA ARG A 91 8.82 7.03 -11.34
C ARG A 91 8.84 6.79 -9.84
N TYR A 92 9.98 6.37 -9.32
CA TYR A 92 10.23 6.22 -7.90
C TYR A 92 10.77 7.53 -7.37
N PHE A 93 10.18 8.09 -6.33
CA PHE A 93 10.63 9.38 -5.80
C PHE A 93 10.93 9.34 -4.29
N GLU A 94 10.48 8.32 -3.59
CA GLU A 94 10.84 8.12 -2.19
C GLU A 94 10.96 6.62 -1.86
N ILE A 95 11.89 6.30 -0.96
CA ILE A 95 11.99 5.02 -0.29
C ILE A 95 12.02 5.23 1.21
N ASN A 96 11.01 4.72 1.89
CA ASN A 96 10.92 4.71 3.33
C ASN A 96 11.42 3.38 3.87
N THR A 97 12.45 3.41 4.75
CA THR A 97 13.08 2.20 5.32
C THR A 97 12.27 1.65 6.51
N ARG A 98 10.98 1.66 6.39
CA ARG A 98 10.00 1.24 7.40
C ARG A 98 8.65 0.93 6.75
N LEU A 99 7.76 0.29 7.50
CA LEU A 99 6.35 0.19 7.11
C LEU A 99 5.70 1.58 7.04
N GLY A 100 4.93 1.82 6.00
CA GLY A 100 4.15 3.04 5.82
C GLY A 100 2.92 3.08 6.73
N ARG A 101 2.29 4.25 6.85
CA ARG A 101 1.07 4.43 7.64
C ARG A 101 -0.10 3.60 7.08
N SER A 102 -0.21 3.49 5.76
CA SER A 102 -1.29 2.81 5.06
C SER A 102 -1.08 1.30 4.90
N ASN A 103 -0.02 0.71 5.46
CA ASN A 103 0.37 -0.70 5.21
C ASN A 103 -0.66 -1.74 5.65
N PHE A 104 -1.77 -1.33 6.28
CA PHE A 104 -2.91 -2.21 6.52
C PHE A 104 -3.54 -2.75 5.23
N TYR A 105 -3.28 -2.13 4.06
CA TYR A 105 -3.69 -2.66 2.75
C TYR A 105 -3.13 -4.08 2.51
N ILE A 106 -1.92 -4.38 3.05
CA ILE A 106 -1.31 -5.71 3.03
C ILE A 106 -2.14 -6.69 3.88
N THR A 107 -2.56 -6.25 5.08
CA THR A 107 -3.41 -7.07 5.96
C THR A 107 -4.78 -7.33 5.34
N GLY A 108 -5.34 -6.32 4.68
CA GLY A 108 -6.59 -6.44 3.93
C GLY A 108 -6.53 -7.49 2.82
N SER A 109 -5.41 -7.63 2.14
CA SER A 109 -5.19 -8.67 1.12
C SER A 109 -4.86 -10.06 1.70
N GLY A 110 -4.91 -10.22 3.03
CA GLY A 110 -4.73 -11.52 3.71
C GLY A 110 -3.31 -11.83 4.17
N PHE A 111 -2.38 -10.88 4.09
CA PHE A 111 -1.00 -11.07 4.49
C PHE A 111 -0.67 -10.28 5.77
N ASN A 112 0.25 -10.80 6.56
CA ASN A 112 0.74 -10.13 7.77
C ASN A 112 2.19 -9.65 7.54
N ALA A 113 2.36 -8.36 7.27
CA ALA A 113 3.67 -7.78 7.03
C ALA A 113 4.63 -7.99 8.22
N VAL A 114 4.14 -7.82 9.45
CA VAL A 114 4.98 -7.94 10.67
C VAL A 114 5.51 -9.36 10.87
N LYS A 115 4.80 -10.37 10.35
CA LYS A 115 5.25 -11.76 10.46
C LYS A 115 6.63 -11.98 9.82
N TRP A 116 6.93 -11.30 8.72
CA TRP A 116 8.20 -11.45 8.01
C TRP A 116 9.40 -11.06 8.88
N ILE A 117 9.34 -9.89 9.52
CA ILE A 117 10.44 -9.45 10.40
C ILE A 117 10.56 -10.31 11.65
N VAL A 118 9.44 -10.82 12.17
CA VAL A 118 9.45 -11.71 13.34
C VAL A 118 10.04 -13.08 12.97
N ASP A 119 9.63 -13.65 11.85
CA ASP A 119 10.15 -14.93 11.36
C ASP A 119 11.67 -14.84 11.08
N ASP A 120 12.15 -13.75 10.50
CA ASP A 120 13.56 -13.51 10.19
C ASP A 120 14.38 -13.22 11.45
N LEU A 121 14.06 -12.11 12.16
CA LEU A 121 14.95 -11.58 13.21
C LEU A 121 14.77 -12.27 14.58
N ILE A 122 13.62 -12.88 14.85
CA ILE A 122 13.33 -13.50 16.16
C ILE A 122 13.41 -15.01 16.07
N TYR A 123 12.79 -15.60 15.05
CA TYR A 123 12.76 -17.04 14.91
C TYR A 123 13.86 -17.58 14.01
N HIS A 124 14.61 -16.71 13.30
CA HIS A 124 15.71 -17.09 12.41
C HIS A 124 15.30 -18.19 11.42
N LYS A 125 14.10 -18.05 10.84
CA LYS A 125 13.58 -19.02 9.89
C LYS A 125 14.31 -18.91 8.57
N GLU A 126 14.63 -20.03 8.01
CA GLU A 126 15.00 -20.09 6.59
C GLU A 126 13.78 -19.81 5.73
N PHE A 127 13.95 -18.97 4.72
CA PHE A 127 12.93 -18.68 3.74
C PHE A 127 13.17 -19.46 2.47
N ASP A 128 12.08 -19.89 1.83
CA ASP A 128 12.15 -20.48 0.49
C ASP A 128 12.63 -19.43 -0.52
N ASP A 129 13.16 -19.88 -1.66
CA ASP A 129 13.64 -18.98 -2.71
C ASP A 129 12.49 -18.25 -3.45
N GLU A 130 11.25 -18.66 -3.23
CA GLU A 130 10.07 -18.04 -3.84
C GLU A 130 9.68 -16.74 -3.12
N ILE A 131 9.51 -15.67 -3.91
CA ILE A 131 9.03 -14.38 -3.41
C ILE A 131 7.51 -14.45 -3.27
N VAL A 132 7.00 -14.21 -2.06
CA VAL A 132 5.57 -14.14 -1.81
C VAL A 132 5.04 -12.77 -2.24
N ILE A 133 4.09 -12.77 -3.17
CA ILE A 133 3.44 -11.56 -3.67
C ILE A 133 2.01 -11.50 -3.13
N ALA A 134 1.64 -10.37 -2.53
CA ALA A 134 0.29 -10.10 -2.07
C ALA A 134 -0.61 -9.76 -3.28
N ASP A 135 -1.09 -10.77 -3.97
CA ASP A 135 -1.86 -10.69 -5.20
C ASP A 135 -3.39 -10.71 -5.00
N ASN A 136 -3.86 -10.91 -3.78
CA ASN A 136 -5.29 -10.88 -3.47
C ASN A 136 -5.82 -9.44 -3.58
N GLU A 137 -6.74 -9.24 -4.51
CA GLU A 137 -7.38 -7.95 -4.72
C GLU A 137 -8.23 -7.55 -3.50
N ASN A 138 -7.92 -6.40 -2.92
CA ASN A 138 -8.64 -5.83 -1.77
C ASN A 138 -8.60 -4.30 -1.85
N LEU A 139 -9.68 -3.66 -1.44
CA LEU A 139 -9.74 -2.21 -1.23
C LEU A 139 -9.47 -1.91 0.26
N TYR A 140 -8.33 -1.34 0.56
CA TYR A 140 -8.09 -0.65 1.82
C TYR A 140 -8.72 0.74 1.78
N THR A 141 -9.47 1.12 2.80
CA THR A 141 -9.94 2.50 2.92
C THR A 141 -10.23 2.88 4.37
N VAL A 142 -9.96 4.13 4.72
CA VAL A 142 -10.31 4.77 6.01
C VAL A 142 -11.37 5.85 5.84
N VAL A 143 -11.88 6.04 4.62
CA VAL A 143 -12.92 7.03 4.31
C VAL A 143 -14.20 6.36 3.81
N PRO A 144 -15.36 7.04 3.87
CA PRO A 144 -16.63 6.50 3.40
C PRO A 144 -16.61 6.12 1.90
N LYS A 145 -17.40 5.09 1.54
CA LYS A 145 -17.56 4.63 0.16
C LYS A 145 -17.87 5.76 -0.83
N SER A 146 -18.73 6.70 -0.45
CA SER A 146 -19.11 7.83 -1.30
C SER A 146 -17.93 8.71 -1.68
N ILE A 147 -17.00 8.89 -0.75
CA ILE A 147 -15.76 9.65 -0.97
C ILE A 147 -14.85 8.87 -1.93
N VAL A 148 -14.58 7.59 -1.68
CA VAL A 148 -13.76 6.78 -2.59
C VAL A 148 -14.30 6.83 -4.01
N LEU A 149 -15.62 6.65 -4.19
CA LEU A 149 -16.28 6.67 -5.51
C LEU A 149 -16.23 8.05 -6.20
N ALA A 150 -16.15 9.12 -5.43
CA ALA A 150 -16.04 10.48 -5.98
C ALA A 150 -14.64 10.77 -6.54
N TYR A 151 -13.62 10.09 -6.03
CA TYR A 151 -12.23 10.28 -6.44
C TYR A 151 -11.72 9.21 -7.43
N CYS A 152 -12.55 8.26 -7.86
CA CYS A 152 -12.18 7.37 -8.96
C CYS A 152 -12.04 8.15 -10.25
N GLY A 153 -10.83 8.25 -10.79
CA GLY A 153 -10.51 9.05 -11.99
C GLY A 153 -11.09 8.49 -13.29
N THR A 154 -11.43 7.19 -13.33
CA THR A 154 -12.02 6.55 -14.52
C THR A 154 -13.28 5.76 -14.20
N PRO A 155 -14.17 5.55 -15.19
CA PRO A 155 -15.35 4.69 -15.03
C PRO A 155 -14.98 3.25 -14.65
N GLU A 156 -13.90 2.71 -15.19
CA GLU A 156 -13.41 1.35 -14.95
C GLU A 156 -12.97 1.18 -13.50
N LEU A 157 -12.19 2.15 -12.98
CA LEU A 157 -11.77 2.17 -11.57
C LEU A 157 -12.98 2.26 -10.64
N LYS A 158 -13.97 3.08 -11.01
CA LYS A 158 -15.21 3.21 -10.24
C LYS A 158 -16.01 1.91 -10.20
N GLU A 159 -16.10 1.20 -11.33
CA GLU A 159 -16.74 -0.11 -11.40
C GLU A 159 -15.99 -1.15 -10.54
N GLN A 160 -14.66 -1.17 -10.62
CA GLN A 160 -13.79 -2.02 -9.79
C GLN A 160 -14.06 -1.79 -8.30
N VAL A 161 -14.04 -0.54 -7.85
CA VAL A 161 -14.35 -0.17 -6.46
C VAL A 161 -15.75 -0.65 -6.06
N GLN A 162 -16.76 -0.42 -6.90
CA GLN A 162 -18.14 -0.88 -6.62
C GLN A 162 -18.21 -2.41 -6.52
N ARG A 163 -17.49 -3.13 -7.38
CA ARG A 163 -17.40 -4.59 -7.34
C ARG A 163 -16.79 -5.07 -6.02
N LEU A 164 -15.66 -4.48 -5.60
CA LEU A 164 -14.99 -4.85 -4.34
C LEU A 164 -15.90 -4.64 -3.12
N TYR A 165 -16.68 -3.57 -3.12
CA TYR A 165 -17.71 -3.39 -2.06
C TYR A 165 -18.81 -4.46 -2.11
N ARG A 166 -19.29 -4.87 -3.30
CA ARG A 166 -20.29 -5.93 -3.43
C ARG A 166 -19.76 -7.30 -2.99
N GLU A 167 -18.49 -7.58 -3.25
CA GLU A 167 -17.82 -8.83 -2.90
C GLU A 167 -17.34 -8.88 -1.43
N GLY A 168 -17.45 -7.77 -0.69
CA GLY A 168 -16.95 -7.69 0.68
C GLY A 168 -15.42 -7.69 0.78
N LYS A 169 -14.71 -7.39 -0.31
CA LYS A 169 -13.26 -7.28 -0.39
C LYS A 169 -12.80 -5.86 -0.02
N VAL A 170 -13.24 -5.41 1.14
CA VAL A 170 -12.91 -4.08 1.66
C VAL A 170 -12.40 -4.21 3.08
N SER A 171 -11.29 -3.56 3.37
CA SER A 171 -10.67 -3.55 4.68
C SER A 171 -10.51 -2.13 5.21
N ASN A 172 -10.89 -1.95 6.48
CA ASN A 172 -10.73 -0.70 7.20
C ASN A 172 -10.09 -0.98 8.57
N PRO A 173 -8.90 -0.44 8.87
CA PRO A 173 -8.23 -0.67 10.15
C PRO A 173 -8.98 -0.08 11.34
N ILE A 174 -9.85 0.91 11.11
CA ILE A 174 -10.64 1.57 12.14
C ILE A 174 -11.84 0.70 12.55
N ASP A 175 -12.36 -0.12 11.62
CA ASP A 175 -13.49 -1.01 11.85
C ASP A 175 -13.04 -2.39 12.38
N TYR A 176 -12.55 -2.41 13.61
CA TYR A 176 -12.11 -3.64 14.25
C TYR A 176 -13.30 -4.49 14.70
N LYS A 177 -13.52 -5.63 14.07
CA LYS A 177 -14.64 -6.54 14.34
C LYS A 177 -14.67 -7.08 15.79
N GLY A 178 -13.51 -7.15 16.45
CA GLY A 178 -13.36 -7.56 17.85
C GLY A 178 -13.62 -6.47 18.90
N GLU A 179 -13.86 -5.22 18.45
CA GLU A 179 -14.15 -4.12 19.39
C GLU A 179 -15.46 -4.37 20.15
N ARG A 180 -15.37 -4.35 21.50
CA ARG A 180 -16.51 -4.57 22.39
C ARG A 180 -17.00 -3.29 23.07
N ASN A 181 -16.22 -2.21 23.01
CA ASN A 181 -16.60 -0.93 23.61
C ASN A 181 -17.60 -0.20 22.71
N ILE A 182 -18.85 -0.12 23.13
CA ILE A 182 -19.95 0.51 22.39
C ILE A 182 -19.68 2.00 22.20
N ILE A 183 -19.10 2.68 23.20
CA ILE A 183 -18.76 4.11 23.11
C ILE A 183 -17.73 4.34 22.04
N HIS A 184 -16.68 3.50 21.98
CA HIS A 184 -15.67 3.57 20.94
C HIS A 184 -16.26 3.30 19.55
N LYS A 185 -17.12 2.30 19.40
CA LYS A 185 -17.83 2.06 18.13
C LYS A 185 -18.66 3.25 17.66
N LEU A 186 -19.37 3.89 18.59
CA LEU A 186 -20.16 5.08 18.27
C LEU A 186 -19.24 6.26 17.90
N TYR A 187 -18.15 6.45 18.64
CA TYR A 187 -17.16 7.49 18.33
C TYR A 187 -16.57 7.31 16.92
N VAL A 188 -16.08 6.10 16.60
CA VAL A 188 -15.57 5.78 15.26
C VAL A 188 -16.62 6.07 14.19
N LYS A 189 -17.86 5.61 14.39
CA LYS A 189 -18.95 5.76 13.43
C LYS A 189 -19.36 7.21 13.15
N TYR A 190 -19.30 8.10 14.15
CA TYR A 190 -19.83 9.46 14.03
C TYR A 190 -18.77 10.57 13.92
N PHE A 191 -17.53 10.27 14.29
CA PHE A 191 -16.46 11.29 14.35
C PHE A 191 -15.23 10.95 13.50
N MET A 192 -15.09 9.70 13.02
CA MET A 192 -13.96 9.30 12.20
C MET A 192 -14.34 8.94 10.75
N HIS A 193 -15.63 9.11 10.41
CA HIS A 193 -16.16 8.90 9.05
C HIS A 193 -16.84 10.18 8.54
#